data_defe78ab7f09a7c440b3c3dd9e7b1151
#
_entry.id   defe78ab7f09a7c440b3c3dd9e7b1151
#
_cell.length_a   1.000
_cell.length_b   1.000
_cell.length_c   1.000
_cell.angle_alpha   90.00
_cell.angle_beta   90.00
_cell.angle_gamma   90.00
#
_symmetry.space_group_name_H-M   'P 1'
#
loop_
_entity.id
_entity.type
_entity.pdbx_description
1 polymer ?
#
loop_
_entity_poly.entity_id
_entity_poly.type
_entity_poly.pdbx_seq_one_letter_code
_entity_poly.pdbx_strand_id
1 'polypeptide(L)'
;LSKENRDIDEVISEVIIEIKKVINEDGMHFSRKPQLQLEVLRIIIEIQYLGRSKSEKTRKEYNEIVQKVASCSKMLQHPNGSIVNINGGCNLEKEFISQIIEKSGSSIKSFSGITKDGFAKLTQKSTSMIIDLGSPIKTAKNWHAGTLSFELCHGKNLIIVNSGFLDIDTTWSNALRGTSAHSTLSIDGKNSSSLDEGKNPKRIAKVIQKSYEKTNEGLKVSATHNGYYLGYGIYHTRELLISKDGDKISGNDELKYQGAPGNIPLLADIRFHLCPDLKAAQVLSGDILLR
;
A
#
# COMPACT_ATOMS: atom_id res chain seq x y z
N LEU A 1 4.35 -32.94 28.48
CA LEU A 1 4.78 -32.25 27.27
C LEU A 1 6.15 -32.77 26.88
N SER A 2 6.21 -33.76 25.97
CA SER A 2 7.43 -34.32 25.41
C SER A 2 8.16 -33.21 24.65
N LYS A 3 9.38 -32.89 25.06
CA LYS A 3 10.32 -32.10 24.26
C LYS A 3 10.77 -33.03 23.09
N GLU A 4 10.01 -33.06 22.02
CA GLU A 4 10.53 -33.57 20.76
C GLU A 4 11.64 -32.61 20.32
N ASN A 5 12.86 -33.07 20.29
CA ASN A 5 14.00 -32.40 19.65
C ASN A 5 13.74 -32.42 18.15
N ARG A 6 12.94 -31.47 17.63
CA ARG A 6 12.75 -31.31 16.18
C ARG A 6 14.08 -30.86 15.55
N ASP A 7 14.41 -31.46 14.43
CA ASP A 7 15.55 -31.01 13.63
C ASP A 7 15.26 -29.58 13.11
N ILE A 8 16.21 -28.66 13.25
CA ILE A 8 16.08 -27.27 12.79
C ILE A 8 15.77 -27.20 11.28
N ASP A 9 16.24 -28.14 10.49
CA ASP A 9 15.98 -28.20 9.05
C ASP A 9 14.51 -28.54 8.74
N GLU A 10 13.87 -29.38 9.54
CA GLU A 10 12.44 -29.67 9.44
C GLU A 10 11.62 -28.42 9.79
N VAL A 11 11.95 -27.75 10.90
CA VAL A 11 11.25 -26.54 11.34
C VAL A 11 11.36 -25.45 10.29
N ILE A 12 12.53 -25.17 9.74
CA ILE A 12 12.72 -24.15 8.71
C ILE A 12 11.95 -24.53 7.43
N SER A 13 11.93 -25.81 7.06
CA SER A 13 11.19 -26.25 5.88
C SER A 13 9.67 -26.08 6.05
N GLU A 14 9.12 -26.37 7.22
CA GLU A 14 7.72 -26.10 7.54
C GLU A 14 7.41 -24.61 7.47
N VAL A 15 8.28 -23.77 8.06
CA VAL A 15 8.15 -22.30 8.02
C VAL A 15 8.14 -21.76 6.59
N ILE A 16 9.03 -22.26 5.73
CA ILE A 16 9.04 -21.89 4.31
C ILE A 16 7.69 -22.19 3.65
N ILE A 17 7.13 -23.37 3.92
CA ILE A 17 5.83 -23.77 3.37
C ILE A 17 4.72 -22.82 3.84
N GLU A 18 4.68 -22.50 5.14
CA GLU A 18 3.65 -21.63 5.70
C GLU A 18 3.79 -20.17 5.21
N ILE A 19 5.00 -19.65 5.13
CA ILE A 19 5.25 -18.30 4.59
C ILE A 19 4.79 -18.20 3.14
N LYS A 20 5.09 -19.20 2.30
CA LYS A 20 4.66 -19.22 0.89
C LYS A 20 3.15 -19.23 0.70
N LYS A 21 2.37 -19.61 1.70
CA LYS A 21 0.91 -19.51 1.66
C LYS A 21 0.41 -18.10 1.88
N VAL A 22 1.18 -17.25 2.57
CA VAL A 22 0.76 -15.89 2.96
C VAL A 22 1.42 -14.78 2.18
N ILE A 23 2.45 -15.07 1.37
CA ILE A 23 3.11 -14.09 0.49
C ILE A 23 2.92 -14.45 -0.99
N ASN A 24 2.97 -13.44 -1.86
CA ASN A 24 3.04 -13.64 -3.31
C ASN A 24 4.48 -13.82 -3.81
N GLU A 25 4.66 -13.90 -5.12
CA GLU A 25 5.95 -14.11 -5.80
C GLU A 25 6.96 -12.97 -5.52
N ASP A 26 6.48 -11.75 -5.29
CA ASP A 26 7.31 -10.58 -4.95
C ASP A 26 7.72 -10.57 -3.48
N GLY A 27 7.05 -11.33 -2.62
CA GLY A 27 7.21 -11.33 -1.17
C GLY A 27 6.24 -10.42 -0.43
N MET A 28 5.18 -9.93 -1.10
CA MET A 28 4.13 -9.15 -0.47
C MET A 28 3.09 -10.05 0.19
N HIS A 29 2.66 -9.71 1.41
CA HIS A 29 1.61 -10.41 2.13
C HIS A 29 0.27 -10.29 1.38
N PHE A 30 -0.45 -11.41 1.21
CA PHE A 30 -1.68 -11.49 0.39
C PHE A 30 -2.77 -10.51 0.81
N SER A 31 -2.86 -10.14 2.10
CA SER A 31 -3.87 -9.21 2.59
C SER A 31 -3.62 -7.76 2.16
N ARG A 32 -2.44 -7.45 1.64
CA ARG A 32 -2.00 -6.11 1.26
C ARG A 32 -1.97 -5.11 2.44
N LYS A 33 -1.92 -5.60 3.69
CA LYS A 33 -1.81 -4.77 4.89
C LYS A 33 -0.34 -4.53 5.23
N PRO A 34 0.13 -3.27 5.28
CA PRO A 34 1.53 -2.95 5.58
C PRO A 34 1.99 -3.50 6.93
N GLN A 35 1.11 -3.50 7.93
CA GLN A 35 1.40 -4.05 9.26
C GLN A 35 1.68 -5.55 9.22
N LEU A 36 0.84 -6.33 8.50
CA LEU A 36 1.05 -7.77 8.39
C LEU A 36 2.28 -8.12 7.55
N GLN A 37 2.65 -7.25 6.59
CA GLN A 37 3.91 -7.36 5.86
C GLN A 37 5.11 -7.28 6.81
N LEU A 38 5.12 -6.30 7.72
CA LEU A 38 6.19 -6.16 8.72
C LEU A 38 6.19 -7.31 9.73
N GLU A 39 5.01 -7.79 10.12
CA GLU A 39 4.90 -8.91 11.04
C GLU A 39 5.49 -10.19 10.46
N VAL A 40 5.19 -10.50 9.19
CA VAL A 40 5.84 -11.61 8.48
C VAL A 40 7.36 -11.43 8.45
N LEU A 41 7.85 -10.22 8.11
CA LEU A 41 9.28 -9.94 8.11
C LEU A 41 9.90 -10.16 9.49
N ARG A 42 9.26 -9.68 10.56
CA ARG A 42 9.70 -9.87 11.94
C ARG A 42 9.84 -11.35 12.29
N ILE A 43 8.80 -12.13 12.01
CA ILE A 43 8.78 -13.57 12.31
C ILE A 43 9.91 -14.31 11.59
N ILE A 44 10.09 -14.07 10.29
CA ILE A 44 11.14 -14.75 9.53
C ILE A 44 12.54 -14.36 9.98
N ILE A 45 12.75 -13.11 10.42
CA ILE A 45 14.04 -12.69 10.98
C ILE A 45 14.28 -13.35 12.34
N GLU A 46 13.28 -13.42 13.21
CA GLU A 46 13.42 -14.07 14.52
C GLU A 46 13.75 -15.54 14.37
N ILE A 47 13.11 -16.26 13.44
CA ILE A 47 13.43 -17.66 13.16
C ILE A 47 14.89 -17.81 12.69
N GLN A 48 15.41 -16.88 11.90
CA GLN A 48 16.80 -16.90 11.45
C GLN A 48 17.80 -16.80 12.61
N TYR A 49 17.41 -16.13 13.72
CA TYR A 49 18.23 -16.07 14.94
C TYR A 49 18.18 -17.33 15.80
N LEU A 50 17.08 -18.11 15.72
CA LEU A 50 16.95 -19.36 16.48
C LEU A 50 17.85 -20.49 15.97
N GLY A 51 18.23 -20.43 14.70
CA GLY A 51 19.14 -21.40 14.10
C GLY A 51 19.24 -21.27 12.60
N ARG A 52 20.31 -21.83 12.04
CA ARG A 52 20.53 -21.91 10.61
C ARG A 52 20.38 -23.35 10.13
N SER A 53 19.65 -23.53 9.03
CA SER A 53 19.58 -24.83 8.35
C SER A 53 20.99 -25.33 7.98
N LYS A 54 21.25 -26.62 8.19
CA LYS A 54 22.45 -27.32 7.73
C LYS A 54 22.38 -27.58 6.22
N SER A 55 21.17 -27.76 5.69
CA SER A 55 20.91 -27.91 4.27
C SER A 55 21.18 -26.61 3.51
N GLU A 56 22.11 -26.63 2.59
CA GLU A 56 22.43 -25.47 1.74
C GLU A 56 21.22 -25.04 0.89
N LYS A 57 20.48 -26.00 0.36
CA LYS A 57 19.26 -25.76 -0.43
C LYS A 57 18.21 -25.02 0.40
N THR A 58 17.88 -25.52 1.59
CA THR A 58 16.89 -24.92 2.48
C THR A 58 17.32 -23.51 2.91
N ARG A 59 18.61 -23.33 3.24
CA ARG A 59 19.17 -22.03 3.61
C ARG A 59 19.07 -21.00 2.46
N LYS A 60 19.37 -21.41 1.23
CA LYS A 60 19.26 -20.55 0.05
C LYS A 60 17.82 -20.11 -0.18
N GLU A 61 16.88 -21.06 -0.16
CA GLU A 61 15.46 -20.80 -0.33
C GLU A 61 14.90 -19.85 0.75
N TYR A 62 15.29 -20.06 2.01
CA TYR A 62 14.91 -19.18 3.11
C TYR A 62 15.43 -17.76 2.91
N ASN A 63 16.70 -17.62 2.55
CA ASN A 63 17.30 -16.30 2.30
C ASN A 63 16.63 -15.56 1.12
N GLU A 64 16.22 -16.26 0.07
CA GLU A 64 15.46 -15.67 -1.03
C GLU A 64 14.10 -15.12 -0.56
N ILE A 65 13.41 -15.84 0.31
CA ILE A 65 12.16 -15.37 0.93
C ILE A 65 12.41 -14.12 1.77
N VAL A 66 13.43 -14.14 2.65
CA VAL A 66 13.80 -12.99 3.48
C VAL A 66 14.07 -11.76 2.61
N GLN A 67 14.84 -11.91 1.54
CA GLN A 67 15.14 -10.82 0.61
C GLN A 67 13.89 -10.24 -0.05
N LYS A 68 12.99 -11.08 -0.54
CA LYS A 68 11.73 -10.64 -1.16
C LYS A 68 10.83 -9.90 -0.17
N VAL A 69 10.58 -10.50 0.99
CA VAL A 69 9.71 -9.90 2.01
C VAL A 69 10.29 -8.58 2.52
N ALA A 70 11.60 -8.53 2.77
CA ALA A 70 12.27 -7.30 3.21
C ALA A 70 12.27 -6.21 2.13
N SER A 71 12.46 -6.57 0.86
CA SER A 71 12.40 -5.65 -0.28
C SER A 71 11.02 -4.96 -0.37
N CYS A 72 9.94 -5.76 -0.24
CA CYS A 72 8.58 -5.23 -0.19
C CYS A 72 8.31 -4.39 1.06
N SER A 73 8.82 -4.79 2.22
CA SER A 73 8.67 -4.02 3.46
C SER A 73 9.36 -2.65 3.37
N LYS A 74 10.57 -2.60 2.79
CA LYS A 74 11.29 -1.33 2.51
C LYS A 74 10.53 -0.43 1.52
N MET A 75 9.82 -1.03 0.56
CA MET A 75 8.98 -0.26 -0.36
C MET A 75 7.85 0.46 0.39
N LEU A 76 7.24 -0.19 1.38
CA LEU A 76 6.15 0.38 2.17
C LEU A 76 6.61 1.38 3.25
N GLN A 77 7.91 1.54 3.47
CA GLN A 77 8.46 2.49 4.44
C GLN A 77 8.73 3.85 3.80
N HIS A 78 8.32 4.92 4.48
CA HIS A 78 8.68 6.30 4.14
C HIS A 78 10.10 6.66 4.58
N PRO A 79 10.73 7.70 3.98
CA PRO A 79 12.05 8.18 4.38
C PRO A 79 12.15 8.65 5.84
N ASN A 80 11.03 8.99 6.47
CA ASN A 80 10.98 9.37 7.89
C ASN A 80 10.90 8.18 8.86
N GLY A 81 10.96 6.95 8.33
CA GLY A 81 10.91 5.71 9.10
C GLY A 81 9.50 5.15 9.35
N SER A 82 8.43 5.92 9.09
CA SER A 82 7.06 5.40 9.24
C SER A 82 6.70 4.43 8.11
N ILE A 83 5.69 3.60 8.33
CA ILE A 83 5.09 2.77 7.29
C ILE A 83 3.86 3.48 6.71
N VAL A 84 3.56 3.22 5.44
CA VAL A 84 2.40 3.78 4.74
C VAL A 84 1.08 3.37 5.40
N ASN A 85 0.14 4.32 5.53
CA ASN A 85 -1.20 4.12 6.11
C ASN A 85 -2.26 3.78 5.04
N ILE A 86 -1.92 2.91 4.13
CA ILE A 86 -2.83 2.42 3.08
C ILE A 86 -3.37 1.05 3.51
N ASN A 87 -4.60 0.73 3.14
CA ASN A 87 -5.20 -0.60 3.31
C ASN A 87 -5.24 -1.10 4.77
N GLY A 88 -5.49 -0.21 5.70
CA GLY A 88 -5.55 -0.54 7.12
C GLY A 88 -4.17 -0.55 7.80
N GLY A 89 -3.21 0.18 7.24
CA GLY A 89 -1.99 0.52 7.96
C GLY A 89 -2.33 1.27 9.25
N CYS A 90 -1.58 1.02 10.31
CA CYS A 90 -1.67 1.73 11.57
C CYS A 90 -0.33 2.38 11.92
N ASN A 91 -0.39 3.38 12.79
CA ASN A 91 0.81 4.01 13.31
C ASN A 91 1.56 3.02 14.21
N LEU A 92 2.67 2.49 13.68
CA LEU A 92 3.66 1.74 14.44
C LEU A 92 4.82 2.67 14.82
N GLU A 93 5.45 2.38 15.94
CA GLU A 93 6.65 3.10 16.36
C GLU A 93 7.75 3.00 15.29
N LYS A 94 8.31 4.15 14.89
CA LYS A 94 9.30 4.21 13.80
C LYS A 94 10.57 3.42 14.13
N GLU A 95 10.96 3.44 15.39
CA GLU A 95 12.09 2.69 15.91
C GLU A 95 11.88 1.18 15.75
N PHE A 96 10.68 0.69 16.06
CA PHE A 96 10.31 -0.71 15.86
C PHE A 96 10.38 -1.12 14.39
N ILE A 97 9.80 -0.31 13.49
CA ILE A 97 9.84 -0.53 12.04
C ILE A 97 11.30 -0.57 11.54
N SER A 98 12.10 0.42 11.94
CA SER A 98 13.50 0.54 11.52
C SER A 98 14.33 -0.65 11.98
N GLN A 99 14.17 -1.09 13.23
CA GLN A 99 14.87 -2.27 13.77
C GLN A 99 14.55 -3.55 12.98
N ILE A 100 13.29 -3.79 12.61
CA ILE A 100 12.91 -4.96 11.81
C ILE A 100 13.57 -4.90 10.44
N ILE A 101 13.49 -3.73 9.77
CA ILE A 101 14.03 -3.56 8.43
C ILE A 101 15.56 -3.64 8.42
N GLU A 102 16.25 -3.06 9.39
CA GLU A 102 17.71 -3.13 9.52
C GLU A 102 18.20 -4.55 9.78
N LYS A 103 17.54 -5.28 10.67
CA LYS A 103 17.85 -6.70 10.95
C LYS A 103 17.69 -7.60 9.73
N SER A 104 16.86 -7.23 8.76
CA SER A 104 16.70 -8.00 7.51
C SER A 104 17.94 -7.94 6.60
N GLY A 105 18.79 -6.94 6.77
CA GLY A 105 20.02 -6.74 6.01
C GLY A 105 20.08 -5.39 5.29
N SER A 106 21.16 -4.64 5.52
CA SER A 106 21.38 -3.29 4.94
C SER A 106 21.51 -3.32 3.41
N SER A 107 22.01 -4.40 2.83
CA SER A 107 22.21 -4.57 1.39
C SER A 107 20.93 -4.78 0.59
N ILE A 108 19.82 -5.15 1.25
CA ILE A 108 18.55 -5.39 0.57
C ILE A 108 17.96 -4.06 0.09
N LYS A 109 17.70 -3.97 -1.21
CA LYS A 109 17.11 -2.78 -1.83
C LYS A 109 15.58 -2.80 -1.70
N SER A 110 14.96 -1.62 -1.68
CA SER A 110 13.51 -1.48 -1.83
C SER A 110 13.06 -2.07 -3.16
N PHE A 111 11.89 -2.71 -3.18
CA PHE A 111 11.28 -3.19 -4.41
C PHE A 111 11.09 -2.03 -5.39
N SER A 112 11.31 -2.27 -6.68
CA SER A 112 11.16 -1.28 -7.76
C SER A 112 10.10 -1.74 -8.75
N GLY A 113 9.25 -0.83 -9.17
CA GLY A 113 8.12 -1.13 -10.07
C GLY A 113 6.80 -1.28 -9.32
N ILE A 114 5.87 -2.01 -9.90
CA ILE A 114 4.57 -2.34 -9.30
C ILE A 114 4.59 -3.78 -8.81
N THR A 115 4.30 -4.02 -7.54
CA THR A 115 4.12 -5.39 -7.04
C THR A 115 2.92 -6.04 -7.71
N LYS A 116 2.89 -7.38 -7.73
CA LYS A 116 1.77 -8.15 -8.27
C LYS A 116 0.43 -7.69 -7.69
N ASP A 117 0.41 -7.40 -6.39
CA ASP A 117 -0.76 -6.92 -5.66
C ASP A 117 -1.05 -5.42 -5.85
N GLY A 118 -0.18 -4.69 -6.53
CA GLY A 118 -0.45 -3.33 -6.97
C GLY A 118 0.11 -2.22 -6.09
N PHE A 119 1.06 -2.46 -5.18
CA PHE A 119 1.78 -1.35 -4.57
C PHE A 119 2.93 -0.88 -5.47
N ALA A 120 3.17 0.42 -5.47
CA ALA A 120 4.34 1.02 -6.11
C ALA A 120 4.92 2.13 -5.25
N LYS A 121 6.24 2.29 -5.32
CA LYS A 121 6.96 3.43 -4.75
C LYS A 121 7.73 4.14 -5.85
N LEU A 122 7.47 5.43 -5.99
CA LEU A 122 8.23 6.32 -6.86
C LEU A 122 9.16 7.14 -5.97
N THR A 123 10.42 7.24 -6.37
CA THR A 123 11.40 8.07 -5.64
C THR A 123 12.23 8.86 -6.65
N GLN A 124 12.23 10.17 -6.52
CA GLN A 124 13.07 11.11 -7.26
C GLN A 124 13.68 12.11 -6.29
N LYS A 125 15.01 12.11 -6.22
CA LYS A 125 15.77 12.93 -5.27
C LYS A 125 15.24 12.77 -3.82
N SER A 126 14.75 13.85 -3.23
CA SER A 126 14.20 13.86 -1.87
C SER A 126 12.71 13.54 -1.80
N THR A 127 12.03 13.37 -2.94
CA THR A 127 10.59 13.12 -2.99
C THR A 127 10.28 11.66 -3.21
N SER A 128 9.41 11.10 -2.39
CA SER A 128 8.92 9.75 -2.54
C SER A 128 7.40 9.68 -2.39
N MET A 129 6.78 8.82 -3.18
CA MET A 129 5.35 8.56 -3.20
C MET A 129 5.12 7.06 -3.13
N ILE A 130 4.22 6.63 -2.25
CA ILE A 130 3.74 5.24 -2.20
C ILE A 130 2.27 5.26 -2.59
N ILE A 131 1.91 4.43 -3.56
CA ILE A 131 0.56 4.41 -4.14
C ILE A 131 -0.03 3.00 -4.16
N ASP A 132 -1.34 2.92 -3.93
CA ASP A 132 -2.15 1.72 -4.05
C ASP A 132 -2.76 1.59 -5.46
N LEU A 133 -2.15 0.78 -6.31
CA LEU A 133 -2.60 0.42 -7.65
C LEU A 133 -3.25 -0.97 -7.68
N GLY A 134 -3.79 -1.44 -6.56
CA GLY A 134 -4.34 -2.78 -6.43
C GLY A 134 -5.83 -2.81 -6.10
N SER A 135 -6.45 -3.94 -6.36
CA SER A 135 -7.83 -4.20 -5.98
C SER A 135 -7.91 -4.59 -4.51
N PRO A 136 -8.94 -4.19 -3.76
CA PRO A 136 -9.19 -4.70 -2.42
C PRO A 136 -9.37 -6.22 -2.42
N ILE A 137 -8.86 -6.90 -1.40
CA ILE A 137 -8.89 -8.35 -1.28
C ILE A 137 -10.09 -8.80 -0.48
N LYS A 138 -11.03 -9.50 -1.12
CA LYS A 138 -12.30 -9.96 -0.51
C LYS A 138 -12.13 -10.84 0.73
N THR A 139 -11.06 -11.64 0.76
CA THR A 139 -10.76 -12.56 1.86
C THR A 139 -10.03 -11.89 3.03
N ALA A 140 -9.52 -10.67 2.84
CA ALA A 140 -8.90 -9.91 3.91
C ALA A 140 -10.01 -9.21 4.70
N LYS A 141 -10.10 -9.49 6.00
CA LYS A 141 -10.98 -8.74 6.90
C LYS A 141 -10.60 -7.25 6.90
N ASN A 142 -11.58 -6.39 7.06
CA ASN A 142 -11.37 -4.94 7.17
C ASN A 142 -10.60 -4.34 5.96
N TRP A 143 -10.97 -4.71 4.71
CA TRP A 143 -10.40 -4.04 3.53
C TRP A 143 -10.88 -2.59 3.44
N HIS A 144 -10.08 -1.76 2.76
CA HIS A 144 -10.39 -0.36 2.55
C HIS A 144 -10.83 -0.08 1.11
N ALA A 145 -11.71 0.89 0.93
CA ALA A 145 -12.11 1.39 -0.39
C ALA A 145 -11.17 2.51 -0.87
N GLY A 146 -9.85 2.33 -0.69
CA GLY A 146 -8.81 3.30 -0.95
C GLY A 146 -8.05 3.10 -2.27
N THR A 147 -8.62 2.37 -3.24
CA THR A 147 -7.98 2.14 -4.54
C THR A 147 -7.54 3.46 -5.19
N LEU A 148 -6.30 3.51 -5.69
CA LEU A 148 -5.60 4.67 -6.25
C LEU A 148 -5.28 5.78 -5.24
N SER A 149 -5.38 5.52 -3.94
CA SER A 149 -4.86 6.45 -2.94
C SER A 149 -3.33 6.39 -2.86
N PHE A 150 -2.73 7.49 -2.40
CA PHE A 150 -1.29 7.59 -2.26
C PHE A 150 -0.89 8.36 -1.01
N GLU A 151 0.37 8.22 -0.63
CA GLU A 151 1.05 9.05 0.36
C GLU A 151 2.29 9.68 -0.23
N LEU A 152 2.58 10.91 0.15
CA LEU A 152 3.68 11.72 -0.36
C LEU A 152 4.58 12.19 0.78
N CYS A 153 5.89 12.00 0.58
CA CYS A 153 6.92 12.44 1.50
C CYS A 153 8.00 13.24 0.75
N HIS A 154 8.43 14.38 1.29
CA HIS A 154 9.58 15.13 0.81
C HIS A 154 10.63 15.24 1.92
N GLY A 155 11.85 14.77 1.67
CA GLY A 155 12.84 14.56 2.70
C GLY A 155 12.31 13.59 3.76
N LYS A 156 12.15 14.06 5.00
CA LYS A 156 11.54 13.31 6.11
C LYS A 156 10.14 13.79 6.47
N ASN A 157 9.56 14.72 5.69
CA ASN A 157 8.28 15.31 6.00
C ASN A 157 7.18 14.65 5.17
N LEU A 158 6.20 14.04 5.84
CA LEU A 158 4.97 13.58 5.20
C LEU A 158 4.14 14.80 4.81
N ILE A 159 3.63 14.80 3.59
CA ILE A 159 2.81 15.89 3.03
C ILE A 159 1.38 15.41 2.85
N ILE A 160 1.19 14.37 2.04
CA ILE A 160 -0.10 13.73 1.81
C ILE A 160 -0.08 12.36 2.49
N VAL A 161 -1.14 12.08 3.23
CA VAL A 161 -1.29 10.86 4.03
C VAL A 161 -2.66 10.22 3.79
N ASN A 162 -2.90 9.08 4.39
CA ASN A 162 -4.22 8.48 4.55
C ASN A 162 -4.54 8.35 6.03
N SER A 163 -5.82 8.17 6.35
CA SER A 163 -6.30 8.16 7.75
C SER A 163 -5.87 6.93 8.55
N GLY A 164 -5.34 5.89 7.87
CA GLY A 164 -4.98 4.64 8.54
C GLY A 164 -6.20 3.85 9.01
N PHE A 165 -6.01 3.02 10.03
CA PHE A 165 -7.05 2.19 10.61
C PHE A 165 -7.03 2.30 12.15
N LEU A 166 -8.21 2.28 12.75
CA LEU A 166 -8.40 2.31 14.20
C LEU A 166 -9.40 1.21 14.57
N ASP A 167 -9.00 0.29 15.44
CA ASP A 167 -9.83 -0.84 15.89
C ASP A 167 -10.42 -0.58 17.28
N ILE A 168 -11.07 0.58 17.47
CA ILE A 168 -11.65 0.97 18.76
C ILE A 168 -13.18 1.02 18.70
N ASP A 169 -13.76 1.48 17.60
CA ASP A 169 -15.18 1.70 17.40
C ASP A 169 -15.58 1.33 15.99
N THR A 170 -16.68 0.58 15.87
CA THR A 170 -17.16 0.11 14.55
C THR A 170 -17.56 1.27 13.63
N THR A 171 -18.08 2.37 14.17
CA THR A 171 -18.49 3.56 13.40
C THR A 171 -17.27 4.25 12.80
N TRP A 172 -16.26 4.55 13.62
CA TRP A 172 -15.00 5.15 13.17
C TRP A 172 -14.21 4.21 12.26
N SER A 173 -14.14 2.93 12.61
CA SER A 173 -13.48 1.91 11.80
C SER A 173 -14.08 1.87 10.39
N ASN A 174 -15.41 1.89 10.24
CA ASN A 174 -16.08 1.92 8.96
C ASN A 174 -15.85 3.24 8.20
N ALA A 175 -15.86 4.39 8.89
CA ALA A 175 -15.57 5.69 8.28
C ALA A 175 -14.15 5.74 7.70
N LEU A 176 -13.14 5.27 8.47
CA LEU A 176 -11.73 5.26 8.07
C LEU A 176 -11.44 4.29 6.89
N ARG A 177 -12.28 3.29 6.68
CA ARG A 177 -12.19 2.36 5.54
C ARG A 177 -12.79 2.93 4.25
N GLY A 178 -13.61 3.99 4.35
CA GLY A 178 -14.30 4.61 3.22
C GLY A 178 -13.35 5.33 2.26
N THR A 179 -13.78 5.50 1.00
CA THR A 179 -12.99 6.21 -0.02
C THR A 179 -12.68 7.63 0.41
N SER A 180 -13.60 8.32 1.08
CA SER A 180 -13.41 9.70 1.53
C SER A 180 -12.34 9.87 2.62
N ALA A 181 -11.92 8.78 3.28
CA ALA A 181 -10.82 8.76 4.25
C ALA A 181 -9.45 8.52 3.59
N HIS A 182 -9.40 8.46 2.27
CA HIS A 182 -8.18 8.21 1.50
C HIS A 182 -7.91 9.35 0.52
N SER A 183 -6.63 9.59 0.21
CA SER A 183 -6.20 10.59 -0.76
C SER A 183 -6.43 10.11 -2.19
N THR A 184 -7.71 10.03 -2.57
CA THR A 184 -8.19 9.57 -3.87
C THR A 184 -9.51 10.26 -4.26
N LEU A 185 -10.08 9.86 -5.41
CA LEU A 185 -11.33 10.40 -5.95
C LEU A 185 -12.52 9.60 -5.44
N SER A 186 -13.61 10.31 -5.07
CA SER A 186 -14.94 9.74 -4.81
C SER A 186 -16.00 10.38 -5.70
N ILE A 187 -17.07 9.63 -6.05
CA ILE A 187 -18.21 10.13 -6.82
C ILE A 187 -19.43 10.13 -5.91
N ASP A 188 -20.12 11.29 -5.79
CA ASP A 188 -21.30 11.50 -4.95
C ASP A 188 -21.14 11.01 -3.51
N GLY A 189 -19.92 11.12 -2.95
CA GLY A 189 -19.60 10.61 -1.63
C GLY A 189 -19.67 9.08 -1.51
N LYS A 190 -19.85 8.34 -2.62
CA LYS A 190 -19.89 6.87 -2.61
C LYS A 190 -18.50 6.26 -2.58
N ASN A 191 -18.37 5.15 -1.87
CA ASN A 191 -17.15 4.36 -1.87
C ASN A 191 -16.91 3.68 -3.22
N SER A 192 -15.65 3.59 -3.65
CA SER A 192 -15.24 2.81 -4.84
C SER A 192 -15.47 1.31 -4.67
N SER A 193 -15.55 0.82 -3.43
CA SER A 193 -15.85 -0.58 -3.08
C SER A 193 -16.83 -0.62 -1.91
N SER A 194 -17.74 -1.61 -1.89
CA SER A 194 -18.59 -1.86 -0.73
C SER A 194 -17.74 -2.26 0.46
N LEU A 195 -18.08 -1.74 1.64
CA LEU A 195 -17.41 -2.07 2.90
C LEU A 195 -18.15 -3.17 3.68
N ASP A 196 -19.29 -3.64 3.16
CA ASP A 196 -20.08 -4.68 3.78
C ASP A 196 -19.31 -5.99 3.85
N GLU A 197 -19.04 -6.47 5.03
CA GLU A 197 -18.37 -7.75 5.30
C GLU A 197 -19.33 -8.95 5.17
N GLY A 198 -20.53 -8.73 4.61
CA GLY A 198 -21.48 -9.77 4.30
C GLY A 198 -20.90 -10.80 3.31
N LYS A 199 -21.54 -11.99 3.26
CA LYS A 199 -21.07 -13.16 2.48
C LYS A 199 -20.79 -12.88 0.98
N ASN A 200 -21.24 -11.75 0.43
CA ASN A 200 -20.96 -11.31 -0.93
C ASN A 200 -20.97 -9.79 -1.03
N PRO A 201 -19.82 -9.11 -0.92
CA PRO A 201 -19.77 -7.69 -1.20
C PRO A 201 -20.21 -7.44 -2.64
N LYS A 202 -21.29 -6.67 -2.79
CA LYS A 202 -21.95 -6.45 -4.08
C LYS A 202 -21.05 -5.77 -5.10
N ARG A 203 -20.05 -4.99 -4.62
CA ARG A 203 -19.16 -4.21 -5.48
C ARG A 203 -17.78 -4.08 -4.85
N ILE A 204 -16.77 -4.56 -5.55
CA ILE A 204 -15.34 -4.33 -5.22
C ILE A 204 -14.66 -3.76 -6.46
N ALA A 205 -13.96 -2.66 -6.29
CA ALA A 205 -13.16 -2.06 -7.35
C ALA A 205 -12.11 -3.07 -7.85
N LYS A 206 -12.11 -3.29 -9.17
CA LYS A 206 -11.06 -4.07 -9.84
C LYS A 206 -10.18 -3.10 -10.60
N VAL A 207 -8.89 -3.15 -10.33
CA VAL A 207 -7.90 -2.49 -11.17
C VAL A 207 -7.74 -3.34 -12.42
N ILE A 208 -8.05 -2.73 -13.57
CA ILE A 208 -8.09 -3.40 -14.88
C ILE A 208 -6.85 -3.10 -15.72
N GLN A 209 -6.17 -2.00 -15.42
CA GLN A 209 -4.93 -1.59 -16.08
C GLN A 209 -4.05 -0.87 -15.09
N LYS A 210 -2.73 -1.09 -15.17
CA LYS A 210 -1.72 -0.37 -14.39
C LYS A 210 -0.40 -0.33 -15.13
N SER A 211 0.34 0.78 -15.01
CA SER A 211 1.67 0.96 -15.57
C SER A 211 2.60 1.70 -14.62
N TYR A 212 3.90 1.45 -14.76
CA TYR A 212 5.00 2.14 -14.09
C TYR A 212 6.06 2.44 -15.14
N GLU A 213 6.35 3.70 -15.37
CA GLU A 213 7.20 4.13 -16.47
C GLU A 213 8.25 5.13 -16.01
N LYS A 214 9.45 4.97 -16.54
CA LYS A 214 10.50 5.97 -16.47
C LYS A 214 10.46 6.78 -17.76
N THR A 215 10.01 8.02 -17.68
CA THR A 215 9.87 8.92 -18.83
C THR A 215 11.01 9.95 -18.88
N ASN A 216 10.99 10.77 -19.93
CA ASN A 216 11.88 11.92 -20.03
C ASN A 216 11.56 13.03 -19.02
N GLU A 217 10.34 13.04 -18.45
CA GLU A 217 9.90 14.02 -17.45
C GLU A 217 10.16 13.55 -16.02
N GLY A 218 10.14 12.23 -15.76
CA GLY A 218 10.32 11.67 -14.43
C GLY A 218 9.84 10.24 -14.31
N LEU A 219 9.40 9.88 -13.11
CA LEU A 219 8.75 8.60 -12.83
C LEU A 219 7.23 8.78 -12.83
N LYS A 220 6.56 7.96 -13.61
CA LYS A 220 5.12 7.98 -13.80
C LYS A 220 4.48 6.65 -13.44
N VAL A 221 3.31 6.71 -12.80
CA VAL A 221 2.41 5.57 -12.62
C VAL A 221 1.04 5.94 -13.14
N SER A 222 0.33 4.95 -13.67
CA SER A 222 -1.08 5.09 -14.05
C SER A 222 -1.83 3.82 -13.70
N ALA A 223 -3.08 3.95 -13.28
CA ALA A 223 -3.97 2.80 -13.16
C ALA A 223 -5.44 3.19 -13.33
N THR A 224 -6.22 2.22 -13.80
CA THR A 224 -7.66 2.34 -14.04
C THR A 224 -8.42 1.32 -13.23
N HIS A 225 -9.49 1.72 -12.54
CA HIS A 225 -10.39 0.81 -11.86
C HIS A 225 -11.86 1.01 -12.28
N ASN A 226 -12.67 -0.03 -12.04
CA ASN A 226 -14.11 -0.06 -12.38
C ASN A 226 -15.00 0.15 -11.15
N GLY A 227 -14.51 0.69 -10.04
CA GLY A 227 -15.26 0.82 -8.79
C GLY A 227 -16.58 1.60 -8.90
N TYR A 228 -16.69 2.47 -9.88
CA TYR A 228 -17.87 3.28 -10.13
C TYR A 228 -18.70 2.81 -11.33
N TYR A 229 -18.28 1.72 -12.01
CA TYR A 229 -18.97 1.24 -13.21
C TYR A 229 -20.41 0.79 -12.94
N LEU A 230 -20.64 -0.05 -11.91
CA LEU A 230 -21.98 -0.57 -11.62
C LEU A 230 -22.99 0.49 -11.19
N GLY A 231 -22.50 1.62 -10.63
CA GLY A 231 -23.39 2.71 -10.19
C GLY A 231 -23.61 3.79 -11.24
N TYR A 232 -22.56 4.09 -12.03
CA TYR A 232 -22.54 5.27 -12.90
C TYR A 232 -22.06 4.96 -14.33
N GLY A 233 -21.68 3.74 -14.65
CA GLY A 233 -21.04 3.41 -15.94
C GLY A 233 -19.65 4.02 -16.11
N ILE A 234 -18.95 4.38 -15.02
CA ILE A 234 -17.71 5.16 -15.04
C ILE A 234 -16.53 4.30 -14.61
N TYR A 235 -15.44 4.42 -15.37
CA TYR A 235 -14.09 4.00 -15.01
C TYR A 235 -13.31 5.22 -14.52
N HIS A 236 -12.53 5.06 -13.45
CA HIS A 236 -11.63 6.07 -12.96
C HIS A 236 -10.20 5.68 -13.26
N THR A 237 -9.48 6.55 -13.95
CA THR A 237 -8.04 6.45 -14.20
C THR A 237 -7.34 7.56 -13.45
N ARG A 238 -6.31 7.20 -12.68
CA ARG A 238 -5.38 8.16 -12.07
C ARG A 238 -4.00 7.98 -12.64
N GLU A 239 -3.38 9.08 -13.04
CA GLU A 239 -1.99 9.18 -13.40
C GLU A 239 -1.26 10.12 -12.43
N LEU A 240 -0.09 9.70 -11.93
CA LEU A 240 0.77 10.50 -11.07
C LEU A 240 2.20 10.46 -11.60
N LEU A 241 2.86 11.62 -11.59
CA LEU A 241 4.24 11.79 -12.06
C LEU A 241 5.03 12.59 -11.03
N ILE A 242 6.24 12.13 -10.70
CA ILE A 242 7.25 12.90 -9.98
C ILE A 242 8.33 13.30 -11.00
N SER A 243 8.60 14.61 -11.14
CA SER A 243 9.63 15.12 -12.03
C SER A 243 11.03 14.60 -11.68
N LYS A 244 11.97 14.61 -12.63
CA LYS A 244 13.35 14.10 -12.44
C LYS A 244 14.10 14.78 -11.29
N ASP A 245 13.86 16.07 -11.10
CA ASP A 245 14.43 16.87 -10.00
C ASP A 245 13.75 16.63 -8.66
N GLY A 246 12.57 16.00 -8.68
CA GLY A 246 11.78 15.70 -7.48
C GLY A 246 11.00 16.90 -6.92
N ASP A 247 11.00 18.04 -7.62
CA ASP A 247 10.42 19.29 -7.12
C ASP A 247 8.97 19.48 -7.54
N LYS A 248 8.51 18.71 -8.52
CA LYS A 248 7.15 18.80 -9.04
C LYS A 248 6.46 17.44 -9.04
N ILE A 249 5.22 17.44 -8.56
CA ILE A 249 4.29 16.32 -8.70
C ILE A 249 3.12 16.78 -9.56
N SER A 250 2.80 15.99 -10.57
CA SER A 250 1.64 16.21 -11.43
C SER A 250 0.69 15.02 -11.29
N GLY A 251 -0.60 15.29 -11.24
CA GLY A 251 -1.65 14.28 -11.20
C GLY A 251 -2.75 14.59 -12.21
N ASN A 252 -3.31 13.54 -12.81
CA ASN A 252 -4.48 13.61 -13.66
C ASN A 252 -5.46 12.51 -13.25
N ASP A 253 -6.71 12.89 -13.00
CA ASP A 253 -7.81 11.97 -12.76
C ASP A 253 -8.81 12.07 -13.92
N GLU A 254 -8.98 10.97 -14.65
CA GLU A 254 -9.92 10.85 -15.76
C GLU A 254 -11.11 9.98 -15.35
N LEU A 255 -12.31 10.49 -15.57
CA LEU A 255 -13.57 9.76 -15.42
C LEU A 255 -14.13 9.45 -16.81
N LYS A 256 -14.02 8.18 -17.23
CA LYS A 256 -14.47 7.73 -18.53
C LYS A 256 -15.79 6.99 -18.43
N TYR A 257 -16.85 7.58 -19.02
CA TYR A 257 -18.14 6.90 -19.18
C TYR A 257 -18.05 5.84 -20.30
N GLN A 258 -18.47 4.63 -20.01
CA GLN A 258 -18.46 3.53 -20.98
C GLN A 258 -19.79 2.79 -21.11
N GLY A 259 -20.90 3.49 -20.88
CA GLY A 259 -22.23 2.90 -21.04
C GLY A 259 -22.64 1.98 -19.89
N ALA A 260 -23.87 1.57 -19.92
CA ALA A 260 -24.73 1.05 -18.86
C ALA A 260 -25.23 2.21 -17.99
N PRO A 261 -26.44 2.68 -18.24
CA PRO A 261 -27.01 3.83 -17.57
C PRO A 261 -27.26 3.48 -16.11
N GLY A 262 -26.35 3.92 -15.28
CA GLY A 262 -26.60 4.11 -13.87
C GLY A 262 -27.11 5.53 -13.63
N ASN A 263 -27.00 5.98 -12.41
CA ASN A 263 -27.25 7.38 -12.05
C ASN A 263 -26.23 8.30 -12.75
N ILE A 264 -26.68 9.51 -13.12
CA ILE A 264 -25.76 10.55 -13.56
C ILE A 264 -25.08 11.10 -12.30
N PRO A 265 -23.74 11.12 -12.21
CA PRO A 265 -23.08 11.68 -11.04
C PRO A 265 -23.26 13.19 -10.99
N LEU A 266 -23.49 13.73 -9.79
CA LEU A 266 -23.61 15.16 -9.55
C LEU A 266 -22.27 15.78 -9.17
N LEU A 267 -21.41 15.00 -8.50
CA LEU A 267 -20.17 15.52 -7.93
C LEU A 267 -19.06 14.48 -7.97
N ALA A 268 -17.85 14.89 -8.34
CA ALA A 268 -16.62 14.16 -8.16
C ALA A 268 -15.68 14.95 -7.26
N ASP A 269 -15.29 14.35 -6.14
CA ASP A 269 -14.37 14.97 -5.18
C ASP A 269 -13.00 14.27 -5.25
N ILE A 270 -11.94 15.05 -5.44
CA ILE A 270 -10.56 14.58 -5.23
C ILE A 270 -10.11 15.07 -3.87
N ARG A 271 -9.71 14.16 -2.98
CA ARG A 271 -9.24 14.50 -1.64
C ARG A 271 -7.75 14.25 -1.52
N PHE A 272 -7.08 15.17 -0.84
CA PHE A 272 -5.70 15.07 -0.39
C PHE A 272 -5.68 15.32 1.12
N HIS A 273 -5.53 14.26 1.91
CA HIS A 273 -5.42 14.38 3.36
C HIS A 273 -4.01 14.85 3.69
N LEU A 274 -3.91 16.02 4.30
CA LEU A 274 -2.62 16.59 4.71
C LEU A 274 -2.15 15.95 6.02
N CYS A 275 -0.82 15.82 6.17
CA CYS A 275 -0.24 15.46 7.46
C CYS A 275 -0.71 16.47 8.53
N PRO A 276 -1.13 16.01 9.72
CA PRO A 276 -1.66 16.89 10.77
C PRO A 276 -0.73 18.04 11.19
N ASP A 277 0.58 17.87 10.99
CA ASP A 277 1.58 18.90 11.32
C ASP A 277 1.64 20.04 10.30
N LEU A 278 0.97 19.90 9.15
CA LEU A 278 0.97 20.91 8.09
C LEU A 278 -0.18 21.91 8.26
N LYS A 279 0.13 23.17 8.05
CA LYS A 279 -0.84 24.24 7.96
C LYS A 279 -1.06 24.60 6.50
N ALA A 280 -2.32 24.57 6.06
CA ALA A 280 -2.72 24.96 4.72
C ALA A 280 -3.33 26.37 4.73
N ALA A 281 -2.96 27.20 3.77
CA ALA A 281 -3.54 28.52 3.57
C ALA A 281 -3.77 28.76 2.08
N GLN A 282 -4.96 29.21 1.71
CA GLN A 282 -5.22 29.65 0.35
C GLN A 282 -4.58 31.03 0.12
N VAL A 283 -3.88 31.17 -1.00
CA VAL A 283 -3.27 32.43 -1.42
C VAL A 283 -4.13 33.13 -2.49
N LEU A 284 -3.83 34.39 -2.79
CA LEU A 284 -4.63 35.20 -3.72
C LEU A 284 -4.72 34.63 -5.14
N SER A 285 -3.74 33.83 -5.59
CA SER A 285 -3.76 33.11 -6.87
C SER A 285 -4.76 31.95 -6.91
N GLY A 286 -5.35 31.58 -5.76
CA GLY A 286 -6.19 30.38 -5.61
C GLY A 286 -5.41 29.12 -5.23
N ASP A 287 -4.08 29.18 -5.20
CA ASP A 287 -3.23 28.06 -4.80
C ASP A 287 -3.30 27.80 -3.28
N ILE A 288 -2.88 26.62 -2.87
CA ILE A 288 -2.76 26.26 -1.45
C ILE A 288 -1.27 26.23 -1.08
N LEU A 289 -0.89 27.12 -0.16
CA LEU A 289 0.42 27.10 0.47
C LEU A 289 0.41 26.14 1.66
N LEU A 290 1.35 25.22 1.70
CA LEU A 290 1.59 24.30 2.83
C LEU A 290 2.82 24.76 3.62
N ARG A 291 2.72 24.78 4.95
CA ARG A 291 3.80 25.13 5.88
C ARG A 291 3.86 24.14 7.04
#